data_ba5f6b2fe938b60f052fc0f01aa6b57c
#
_entry.id   ba5f6b2fe938b60f052fc0f01aa6b57c
#
_cell.length_a   1.000
_cell.length_b   1.000
_cell.length_c   1.000
_cell.angle_alpha   90.00
_cell.angle_beta   90.00
_cell.angle_gamma   90.00
#
_symmetry.space_group_name_H-M   'P 1'
#
loop_
_entity.id
_entity.type
_entity.pdbx_description
1 polymer ?
#
loop_
_entity_poly.entity_id
_entity_poly.type
_entity_poly.pdbx_seq_one_letter_code
_entity_poly.pdbx_strand_id
1 'polypeptide(L)'
;MRAWVVPMRFRVSWMLAGCCAAVVLAGCGSSSGPDVLTAPIQVVRTTDGTVGYRELGSGPPLLLIVGGGDSMDDWPPSFVDALAAHHKVVVFDNAGIGRTSAVSAPGSLSITAMARQTSALISALRLRHPAVLGWSMGGMIAQALAVTHPAQVSRLILAATAPGTGKAVPLPAYTFSVFSLSSKKQAASLFPKNQAAAAGAFLSAVGHYQSYYGPSAATIHSQKHAVLQWMAGHDAAGRLAGEIRVPTLVAGGTADHFIATANDRLLASSVPGAKLILFDDAGHAFWFQDAAKFIRVVETFIG
;
A
#
# COMPACT_ATOMS: atom_id res chain seq x y z
N MET A 1 -32.75 -26.06 55.26
CA MET A 1 -32.16 -27.18 56.02
C MET A 1 -30.80 -27.52 55.43
N ARG A 2 -29.84 -27.60 56.31
CA ARG A 2 -28.42 -27.86 56.05
C ARG A 2 -28.16 -29.30 55.63
N ALA A 3 -27.21 -29.58 54.76
CA ALA A 3 -26.29 -30.70 54.92
C ALA A 3 -24.99 -30.44 54.18
N TRP A 4 -23.93 -30.34 54.92
CA TRP A 4 -22.52 -30.36 54.57
C TRP A 4 -22.07 -31.81 54.37
N VAL A 5 -21.21 -32.07 53.40
CA VAL A 5 -20.29 -33.22 53.44
C VAL A 5 -18.92 -32.76 52.95
N VAL A 6 -17.92 -32.98 53.81
CA VAL A 6 -16.50 -32.60 53.71
C VAL A 6 -15.67 -33.85 53.29
N PRO A 7 -14.45 -33.69 52.79
CA PRO A 7 -13.76 -34.60 51.85
C PRO A 7 -12.91 -35.69 52.54
N MET A 8 -12.63 -36.73 51.79
CA MET A 8 -11.65 -37.75 52.22
C MET A 8 -10.40 -37.66 51.33
N ARG A 9 -9.27 -37.31 51.92
CA ARG A 9 -7.93 -37.32 51.34
C ARG A 9 -7.38 -38.77 51.40
N PHE A 10 -6.88 -39.27 50.27
CA PHE A 10 -5.92 -40.39 50.28
C PHE A 10 -4.60 -39.90 49.66
N ARG A 11 -3.55 -39.92 50.49
CA ARG A 11 -2.14 -39.86 50.08
C ARG A 11 -1.71 -41.28 49.75
N VAL A 12 -1.15 -41.48 48.57
CA VAL A 12 -0.29 -42.61 48.29
C VAL A 12 1.00 -42.09 47.68
N SER A 13 2.08 -42.20 48.46
CA SER A 13 3.44 -41.98 48.00
C SER A 13 3.95 -43.27 47.35
N TRP A 14 4.42 -43.19 46.14
CA TRP A 14 5.34 -44.18 45.56
C TRP A 14 6.52 -43.43 44.95
N MET A 15 7.68 -43.57 45.54
CA MET A 15 8.96 -43.30 44.90
C MET A 15 9.26 -44.44 43.92
N LEU A 16 9.52 -44.12 42.70
CA LEU A 16 10.34 -44.95 41.83
C LEU A 16 11.16 -44.05 40.91
N ALA A 17 12.47 -44.21 41.05
CA ALA A 17 13.47 -43.62 40.19
C ALA A 17 13.35 -44.23 38.77
N GLY A 18 13.36 -43.39 37.77
CA GLY A 18 13.35 -43.84 36.39
C GLY A 18 13.88 -42.74 35.46
N CYS A 19 14.97 -43.04 34.77
CA CYS A 19 15.75 -42.30 33.83
C CYS A 19 15.01 -41.19 33.08
N CYS A 20 15.52 -39.96 33.20
CA CYS A 20 15.20 -38.86 32.29
C CYS A 20 15.81 -39.13 30.90
N ALA A 21 15.03 -39.70 29.99
CA ALA A 21 15.30 -39.50 28.56
C ALA A 21 14.67 -38.16 28.18
N ALA A 22 15.51 -37.13 28.04
CA ALA A 22 15.09 -35.85 27.47
C ALA A 22 14.79 -36.09 25.97
N VAL A 23 13.52 -36.30 25.64
CA VAL A 23 13.05 -36.18 24.28
C VAL A 23 13.06 -34.67 23.96
N VAL A 24 14.11 -34.23 23.32
CA VAL A 24 14.12 -32.95 22.62
C VAL A 24 13.11 -33.09 21.48
N LEU A 25 11.87 -32.72 21.72
CA LEU A 25 10.93 -32.39 20.67
C LEU A 25 11.51 -31.16 19.93
N ALA A 26 12.32 -31.43 18.90
CA ALA A 26 12.58 -30.44 17.88
C ALA A 26 11.20 -30.12 17.28
N GLY A 27 10.58 -29.08 17.79
CA GLY A 27 9.42 -28.46 17.18
C GLY A 27 9.88 -28.03 15.80
N CYS A 28 9.46 -28.72 14.75
CA CYS A 28 9.39 -28.17 13.41
C CYS A 28 8.45 -26.97 13.49
N GLY A 29 8.97 -25.83 13.90
CA GLY A 29 8.34 -24.57 13.65
C GLY A 29 8.29 -24.44 12.12
N SER A 30 7.14 -24.70 11.52
CA SER A 30 6.85 -24.19 10.21
C SER A 30 7.02 -22.68 10.33
N SER A 31 8.13 -22.15 9.83
CA SER A 31 8.28 -20.72 9.61
C SER A 31 7.25 -20.35 8.54
N SER A 32 6.03 -20.05 8.97
CA SER A 32 5.10 -19.38 8.10
C SER A 32 5.83 -18.11 7.65
N GLY A 33 5.91 -17.89 6.32
CA GLY A 33 6.50 -16.67 5.77
C GLY A 33 5.81 -15.41 6.31
N PRO A 34 6.22 -14.23 5.87
CA PRO A 34 5.54 -12.99 6.24
C PRO A 34 4.03 -13.10 5.98
N ASP A 35 3.22 -12.62 6.91
CA ASP A 35 1.75 -12.62 6.83
C ASP A 35 1.22 -11.27 7.30
N VAL A 36 0.78 -10.45 6.36
CA VAL A 36 0.29 -9.10 6.63
C VAL A 36 -1.02 -9.11 7.44
N LEU A 37 -1.81 -10.18 7.37
CA LEU A 37 -3.05 -10.29 8.15
C LEU A 37 -2.78 -10.39 9.65
N THR A 38 -1.63 -10.96 10.04
CA THR A 38 -1.21 -11.05 11.45
C THR A 38 -0.34 -9.87 11.89
N ALA A 39 0.20 -9.08 10.95
CA ALA A 39 0.98 -7.90 11.26
C ALA A 39 0.09 -6.84 11.95
N PRO A 40 0.44 -6.36 13.18
CA PRO A 40 -0.40 -5.42 13.91
C PRO A 40 -0.43 -4.04 13.21
N ILE A 41 -1.58 -3.35 13.31
CA ILE A 41 -1.62 -1.93 12.98
C ILE A 41 -0.89 -1.17 14.08
N GLN A 42 0.17 -0.50 13.70
CA GLN A 42 0.96 0.38 14.55
C GLN A 42 0.62 1.85 14.26
N VAL A 43 0.91 2.72 15.19
CA VAL A 43 0.78 4.18 15.02
C VAL A 43 2.08 4.83 15.45
N VAL A 44 2.64 5.65 14.57
CA VAL A 44 3.82 6.45 14.87
C VAL A 44 3.46 7.93 14.86
N ARG A 45 4.02 8.67 15.82
CA ARG A 45 3.95 10.13 15.83
C ARG A 45 5.08 10.69 14.96
N THR A 46 4.72 11.57 14.05
CA THR A 46 5.64 12.26 13.15
C THR A 46 5.56 13.78 13.35
N THR A 47 6.38 14.54 12.66
CA THR A 47 6.29 16.02 12.62
C THR A 47 4.99 16.51 11.96
N ASP A 48 4.37 15.69 11.12
CA ASP A 48 3.13 15.99 10.38
C ASP A 48 1.91 15.22 10.93
N GLY A 49 1.90 14.91 12.22
CA GLY A 49 0.81 14.20 12.88
C GLY A 49 1.09 12.70 13.09
N THR A 50 0.04 11.91 13.31
CA THR A 50 0.16 10.46 13.47
C THR A 50 -0.03 9.75 12.15
N VAL A 51 0.65 8.61 11.97
CA VAL A 51 0.49 7.74 10.81
C VAL A 51 0.26 6.30 11.27
N GLY A 52 -0.84 5.71 10.80
CA GLY A 52 -1.13 4.28 10.96
C GLY A 52 -0.44 3.46 9.88
N TYR A 53 0.23 2.38 10.27
CA TYR A 53 1.00 1.55 9.35
C TYR A 53 1.08 0.10 9.81
N ARG A 54 1.45 -0.79 8.89
CA ARG A 54 1.93 -2.16 9.17
C ARG A 54 3.34 -2.31 8.62
N GLU A 55 4.14 -3.11 9.30
CA GLU A 55 5.50 -3.45 8.91
C GLU A 55 5.69 -4.96 9.00
N LEU A 56 6.26 -5.57 7.97
CA LEU A 56 6.53 -7.00 7.95
C LEU A 56 7.71 -7.35 7.03
N GLY A 57 8.23 -8.56 7.19
CA GLY A 57 9.41 -8.99 6.46
C GLY A 57 10.71 -8.40 6.99
N SER A 58 11.80 -8.63 6.27
CA SER A 58 13.14 -8.15 6.59
C SER A 58 13.94 -7.93 5.32
N GLY A 59 15.03 -7.15 5.40
CA GLY A 59 15.85 -6.82 4.24
C GLY A 59 15.77 -5.35 3.85
N PRO A 60 16.07 -4.99 2.58
CA PRO A 60 15.99 -3.62 2.09
C PRO A 60 14.56 -3.06 2.24
N PRO A 61 14.39 -1.81 2.70
CA PRO A 61 13.05 -1.28 2.94
C PRO A 61 12.31 -0.95 1.63
N LEU A 62 11.04 -1.35 1.58
CA LEU A 62 10.09 -1.07 0.51
C LEU A 62 8.83 -0.42 1.10
N LEU A 63 8.53 0.80 0.67
CA LEU A 63 7.35 1.54 1.10
C LEU A 63 6.27 1.46 0.01
N LEU A 64 5.06 1.04 0.37
CA LEU A 64 3.91 0.99 -0.52
C LEU A 64 2.94 2.13 -0.20
N ILE A 65 2.61 2.96 -1.19
CA ILE A 65 1.67 4.07 -1.09
C ILE A 65 0.42 3.74 -1.89
N VAL A 66 -0.69 3.56 -1.20
CA VAL A 66 -1.97 3.16 -1.78
C VAL A 66 -2.67 4.31 -2.53
N GLY A 67 -3.68 3.99 -3.32
CA GLY A 67 -4.48 4.92 -4.10
C GLY A 67 -5.34 5.89 -3.29
N GLY A 68 -6.07 6.73 -4.01
CA GLY A 68 -7.01 7.68 -3.39
C GLY A 68 -8.28 6.98 -2.92
N GLY A 69 -8.69 7.28 -1.69
CA GLY A 69 -9.85 6.66 -1.07
C GLY A 69 -9.62 5.28 -0.49
N ASP A 70 -8.44 4.72 -0.71
CA ASP A 70 -8.06 3.39 -0.26
C ASP A 70 -7.30 3.47 1.08
N SER A 71 -7.36 2.40 1.87
CA SER A 71 -6.56 2.17 3.06
C SER A 71 -5.35 1.28 2.76
N MET A 72 -4.42 1.15 3.70
CA MET A 72 -3.32 0.19 3.58
C MET A 72 -3.80 -1.27 3.43
N ASP A 73 -5.02 -1.57 3.86
CA ASP A 73 -5.65 -2.89 3.78
C ASP A 73 -6.28 -3.16 2.38
N ASP A 74 -6.18 -2.21 1.44
CA ASP A 74 -6.53 -2.43 0.02
C ASP A 74 -5.37 -3.03 -0.80
N TRP A 75 -4.18 -3.20 -0.21
CA TRP A 75 -3.15 -4.05 -0.75
C TRP A 75 -3.46 -5.53 -0.43
N PRO A 76 -3.78 -6.41 -1.40
CA PRO A 76 -4.07 -7.81 -1.14
C PRO A 76 -2.95 -8.52 -0.37
N PRO A 77 -3.28 -9.36 0.63
CA PRO A 77 -2.28 -10.04 1.45
C PRO A 77 -1.22 -10.76 0.64
N SER A 78 -1.61 -11.54 -0.37
CA SER A 78 -0.68 -12.30 -1.21
C SER A 78 0.34 -11.42 -1.94
N PHE A 79 -0.02 -10.17 -2.27
CA PHE A 79 0.90 -9.22 -2.91
C PHE A 79 1.92 -8.68 -1.91
N VAL A 80 1.44 -8.28 -0.73
CA VAL A 80 2.30 -7.72 0.33
C VAL A 80 3.25 -8.80 0.86
N ASP A 81 2.74 -10.00 1.15
CA ASP A 81 3.51 -11.12 1.68
C ASP A 81 4.61 -11.58 0.71
N ALA A 82 4.30 -11.61 -0.60
CA ALA A 82 5.29 -11.96 -1.61
C ALA A 82 6.46 -10.97 -1.65
N LEU A 83 6.20 -9.67 -1.53
CA LEU A 83 7.25 -8.65 -1.44
C LEU A 83 7.99 -8.72 -0.09
N ALA A 84 7.27 -9.00 1.00
CA ALA A 84 7.85 -9.11 2.33
C ALA A 84 8.73 -10.36 2.53
N ALA A 85 8.66 -11.32 1.60
CA ALA A 85 9.59 -12.46 1.59
C ALA A 85 11.06 -12.02 1.40
N HIS A 86 11.30 -10.89 0.75
CA HIS A 86 12.64 -10.39 0.42
C HIS A 86 12.92 -8.97 0.92
N HIS A 87 11.88 -8.25 1.37
CA HIS A 87 11.97 -6.85 1.78
C HIS A 87 11.34 -6.61 3.14
N LYS A 88 11.82 -5.57 3.82
CA LYS A 88 11.09 -4.95 4.91
C LYS A 88 10.01 -4.06 4.30
N VAL A 89 8.80 -4.60 4.18
CA VAL A 89 7.66 -3.89 3.59
C VAL A 89 6.95 -3.04 4.63
N VAL A 90 6.66 -1.80 4.29
CA VAL A 90 5.81 -0.89 5.06
C VAL A 90 4.63 -0.49 4.18
N VAL A 91 3.41 -0.75 4.67
CA VAL A 91 2.15 -0.23 4.12
C VAL A 91 1.55 0.74 5.14
N PHE A 92 0.93 1.83 4.68
CA PHE A 92 0.37 2.84 5.58
C PHE A 92 -0.87 3.51 4.99
N ASP A 93 -1.67 4.10 5.86
CA ASP A 93 -2.83 4.88 5.47
C ASP A 93 -2.43 6.30 5.08
N ASN A 94 -2.92 6.77 3.93
CA ASN A 94 -2.77 8.16 3.51
C ASN A 94 -3.53 9.12 4.44
N ALA A 95 -3.23 10.42 4.34
CA ALA A 95 -3.81 11.48 5.16
C ALA A 95 -5.34 11.40 5.27
N GLY A 96 -5.84 11.33 6.50
CA GLY A 96 -7.26 11.27 6.83
C GLY A 96 -7.91 9.89 6.70
N ILE A 97 -7.12 8.84 6.46
CA ILE A 97 -7.58 7.44 6.41
C ILE A 97 -7.20 6.73 7.72
N GLY A 98 -8.08 5.85 8.19
CA GLY A 98 -7.81 4.95 9.31
C GLY A 98 -7.28 5.66 10.55
N ARG A 99 -6.04 5.35 10.94
CA ARG A 99 -5.35 5.94 12.10
C ARG A 99 -4.37 7.06 11.72
N THR A 100 -4.41 7.52 10.47
CA THR A 100 -3.55 8.60 9.98
C THR A 100 -4.25 9.95 10.09
N SER A 101 -3.57 10.90 10.70
CA SER A 101 -4.08 12.28 10.84
C SER A 101 -4.26 12.94 9.47
N ALA A 102 -5.26 13.81 9.35
CA ALA A 102 -5.29 14.79 8.28
C ALA A 102 -4.11 15.77 8.43
N VAL A 103 -3.48 16.17 7.33
CA VAL A 103 -2.31 17.07 7.32
C VAL A 103 -2.64 18.51 6.95
N SER A 104 -3.91 18.79 6.71
CA SER A 104 -4.39 20.11 6.32
C SER A 104 -5.86 20.27 6.68
N ALA A 105 -6.33 21.52 6.68
CA ALA A 105 -7.76 21.81 6.83
C ALA A 105 -8.57 21.15 5.68
N PRO A 106 -9.85 20.84 5.90
CA PRO A 106 -10.71 20.31 4.84
C PRO A 106 -10.66 21.20 3.58
N GLY A 107 -10.47 20.56 2.40
CA GLY A 107 -10.42 21.26 1.11
C GLY A 107 -9.07 21.90 0.74
N SER A 108 -8.06 21.85 1.62
CA SER A 108 -6.72 22.39 1.32
C SER A 108 -5.63 21.30 1.19
N LEU A 109 -6.02 20.03 1.14
CA LEU A 109 -5.10 18.93 0.95
C LEU A 109 -4.45 18.99 -0.44
N SER A 110 -3.12 18.77 -0.49
CA SER A 110 -2.36 18.64 -1.73
C SER A 110 -1.54 17.37 -1.76
N ILE A 111 -1.13 16.95 -2.95
CA ILE A 111 -0.22 15.81 -3.13
C ILE A 111 1.13 16.08 -2.42
N THR A 112 1.65 17.31 -2.54
CA THR A 112 2.87 17.70 -1.83
C THR A 112 2.72 17.61 -0.30
N ALA A 113 1.57 17.97 0.27
CA ALA A 113 1.33 17.82 1.71
C ALA A 113 1.35 16.36 2.17
N MET A 114 0.76 15.45 1.37
CA MET A 114 0.81 14.01 1.63
C MET A 114 2.23 13.45 1.46
N ALA A 115 3.00 13.93 0.47
CA ALA A 115 4.40 13.55 0.30
C ALA A 115 5.27 13.97 1.51
N ARG A 116 5.02 15.16 2.09
CA ARG A 116 5.68 15.61 3.32
C ARG A 116 5.36 14.68 4.50
N GLN A 117 4.09 14.27 4.68
CA GLN A 117 3.72 13.29 5.70
C GLN A 117 4.41 11.94 5.47
N THR A 118 4.51 11.49 4.22
CA THR A 118 5.25 10.27 3.85
C THR A 118 6.75 10.39 4.19
N SER A 119 7.37 11.54 3.91
CA SER A 119 8.75 11.85 4.31
C SER A 119 8.94 11.80 5.83
N ALA A 120 7.98 12.36 6.58
CA ALA A 120 7.98 12.33 8.03
C ALA A 120 7.83 10.88 8.58
N LEU A 121 7.02 10.03 7.92
CA LEU A 121 6.91 8.60 8.23
C LEU A 121 8.24 7.87 8.00
N ILE A 122 8.87 8.05 6.83
CA ILE A 122 10.19 7.47 6.51
C ILE A 122 11.22 7.82 7.59
N SER A 123 11.24 9.08 8.01
CA SER A 123 12.15 9.56 9.05
C SER A 123 11.84 8.96 10.43
N ALA A 124 10.57 8.92 10.82
CA ALA A 124 10.13 8.39 12.12
C ALA A 124 10.41 6.89 12.25
N LEU A 125 10.22 6.12 11.17
CA LEU A 125 10.52 4.68 11.12
C LEU A 125 12.01 4.39 10.83
N ARG A 126 12.84 5.43 10.60
CA ARG A 126 14.26 5.31 10.26
C ARG A 126 14.49 4.40 9.05
N LEU A 127 13.61 4.46 8.06
CA LEU A 127 13.78 3.72 6.81
C LEU A 127 14.94 4.33 6.02
N ARG A 128 15.99 3.54 5.81
CA ARG A 128 17.19 4.02 5.10
C ARG A 128 17.01 3.84 3.60
N HIS A 129 16.79 4.93 2.89
CA HIS A 129 16.66 4.95 1.43
C HIS A 129 15.70 3.86 0.90
N PRO A 130 14.41 3.82 1.32
CA PRO A 130 13.46 2.84 0.83
C PRO A 130 13.30 2.94 -0.69
N ALA A 131 13.07 1.80 -1.33
CA ALA A 131 12.34 1.79 -2.59
C ALA A 131 10.89 2.20 -2.31
N VAL A 132 10.29 2.96 -3.22
CA VAL A 132 8.92 3.47 -3.06
C VAL A 132 8.08 3.02 -4.24
N LEU A 133 7.01 2.27 -3.95
CA LEU A 133 5.99 1.89 -4.90
C LEU A 133 4.71 2.68 -4.60
N GLY A 134 4.27 3.51 -5.55
CA GLY A 134 3.03 4.26 -5.43
C GLY A 134 2.03 3.86 -6.50
N TRP A 135 0.80 3.52 -6.10
CA TRP A 135 -0.29 3.19 -6.99
C TRP A 135 -1.29 4.35 -7.08
N SER A 136 -1.69 4.73 -8.32
CA SER A 136 -2.73 5.75 -8.54
C SER A 136 -2.36 7.09 -7.90
N MET A 137 -3.15 7.64 -7.00
CA MET A 137 -2.81 8.82 -6.19
C MET A 137 -1.50 8.59 -5.40
N GLY A 138 -1.26 7.37 -4.91
CA GLY A 138 0.01 7.03 -4.25
C GLY A 138 1.23 7.22 -5.15
N GLY A 139 1.08 7.01 -6.46
CA GLY A 139 2.12 7.32 -7.45
C GLY A 139 2.35 8.83 -7.63
N MET A 140 1.32 9.65 -7.48
CA MET A 140 1.48 11.12 -7.46
C MET A 140 2.23 11.57 -6.20
N ILE A 141 1.89 10.99 -5.04
CA ILE A 141 2.60 11.22 -3.77
C ILE A 141 4.07 10.80 -3.88
N ALA A 142 4.34 9.63 -4.48
CA ALA A 142 5.69 9.13 -4.68
C ALA A 142 6.53 10.03 -5.60
N GLN A 143 5.94 10.59 -6.67
CA GLN A 143 6.58 11.59 -7.53
C GLN A 143 6.95 12.85 -6.72
N ALA A 144 5.99 13.40 -5.97
CA ALA A 144 6.22 14.57 -5.14
C ALA A 144 7.31 14.31 -4.08
N LEU A 145 7.31 13.13 -3.45
CA LEU A 145 8.34 12.71 -2.50
C LEU A 145 9.73 12.67 -3.16
N ALA A 146 9.84 12.06 -4.34
CA ALA A 146 11.11 11.93 -5.06
C ALA A 146 11.69 13.30 -5.50
N VAL A 147 10.83 14.28 -5.73
CA VAL A 147 11.24 15.66 -6.08
C VAL A 147 11.62 16.48 -4.84
N THR A 148 10.80 16.40 -3.78
CA THR A 148 10.98 17.27 -2.60
C THR A 148 11.95 16.67 -1.58
N HIS A 149 12.12 15.36 -1.54
CA HIS A 149 12.97 14.63 -0.60
C HIS A 149 13.80 13.53 -1.32
N PRO A 150 14.56 13.86 -2.37
CA PRO A 150 15.23 12.87 -3.22
C PRO A 150 16.21 11.97 -2.44
N ALA A 151 16.83 12.49 -1.37
CA ALA A 151 17.74 11.72 -0.53
C ALA A 151 17.06 10.59 0.27
N GLN A 152 15.73 10.56 0.33
CA GLN A 152 14.98 9.52 1.04
C GLN A 152 14.55 8.35 0.14
N VAL A 153 14.67 8.46 -1.17
CA VAL A 153 14.18 7.46 -2.12
C VAL A 153 15.34 6.81 -2.87
N SER A 154 15.45 5.48 -2.84
CA SER A 154 16.47 4.76 -3.58
C SER A 154 16.04 4.43 -5.01
N ARG A 155 14.79 4.02 -5.17
CA ARG A 155 14.14 3.66 -6.44
C ARG A 155 12.66 4.02 -6.39
N LEU A 156 12.09 4.34 -7.55
CA LEU A 156 10.70 4.80 -7.65
C LEU A 156 9.92 3.90 -8.61
N ILE A 157 8.81 3.34 -8.15
CA ILE A 157 7.89 2.55 -8.96
C ILE A 157 6.55 3.27 -8.96
N LEU A 158 6.11 3.68 -10.15
CA LEU A 158 4.90 4.46 -10.39
C LEU A 158 3.90 3.60 -11.13
N ALA A 159 2.88 3.11 -10.43
CA ALA A 159 1.90 2.15 -10.93
C ALA A 159 0.56 2.84 -11.21
N ALA A 160 0.06 2.77 -12.47
CA ALA A 160 -1.24 3.30 -12.90
C ALA A 160 -1.49 4.73 -12.38
N THR A 161 -0.60 5.66 -12.69
CA THR A 161 -0.62 7.03 -12.16
C THR A 161 -0.43 8.10 -13.24
N ALA A 162 -0.55 9.36 -12.87
CA ALA A 162 -0.48 10.47 -13.81
C ALA A 162 0.57 11.51 -13.38
N PRO A 163 1.20 12.21 -14.35
CA PRO A 163 2.12 13.29 -14.05
C PRO A 163 1.38 14.55 -13.55
N GLY A 164 2.08 15.34 -12.74
CA GLY A 164 1.57 16.64 -12.26
C GLY A 164 1.95 17.83 -13.15
N THR A 165 2.27 17.58 -14.41
CA THR A 165 2.81 18.61 -15.31
C THR A 165 1.77 19.55 -15.93
N GLY A 166 0.47 19.34 -15.65
CA GLY A 166 -0.63 20.05 -16.31
C GLY A 166 -0.93 19.54 -17.74
N LYS A 167 -0.22 18.51 -18.18
CA LYS A 167 -0.41 17.88 -19.51
C LYS A 167 -1.07 16.50 -19.39
N ALA A 168 -1.44 16.08 -18.19
CA ALA A 168 -2.08 14.79 -17.95
C ALA A 168 -3.41 14.69 -18.71
N VAL A 169 -3.69 13.51 -19.27
CA VAL A 169 -5.02 13.18 -19.80
C VAL A 169 -6.00 13.19 -18.64
N PRO A 170 -7.09 13.97 -18.72
CA PRO A 170 -8.05 14.11 -17.63
C PRO A 170 -8.67 12.78 -17.20
N LEU A 171 -9.03 12.68 -15.92
CA LEU A 171 -9.80 11.55 -15.42
C LEU A 171 -11.23 11.58 -16.00
N PRO A 172 -11.83 10.41 -16.30
CA PRO A 172 -13.23 10.32 -16.61
C PRO A 172 -14.10 10.91 -15.51
N ALA A 173 -15.21 11.55 -15.85
CA ALA A 173 -16.09 12.20 -14.88
C ALA A 173 -16.62 11.25 -13.77
N TYR A 174 -16.74 9.97 -14.11
CA TYR A 174 -17.24 8.95 -13.16
C TYR A 174 -16.17 8.48 -12.15
N THR A 175 -14.87 8.79 -12.34
CA THR A 175 -13.76 8.23 -11.54
C THR A 175 -14.03 8.35 -10.03
N PHE A 176 -14.50 9.49 -9.57
CA PHE A 176 -14.75 9.69 -8.15
C PHE A 176 -16.16 9.25 -7.70
N SER A 177 -17.09 8.99 -8.63
CA SER A 177 -18.42 8.49 -8.27
C SER A 177 -18.37 7.01 -7.86
N VAL A 178 -17.29 6.29 -8.18
CA VAL A 178 -17.12 4.88 -7.78
C VAL A 178 -17.14 4.70 -6.26
N PHE A 179 -16.65 5.68 -5.49
CA PHE A 179 -16.69 5.63 -4.03
C PHE A 179 -18.11 5.64 -3.42
N SER A 180 -19.12 5.97 -4.21
CA SER A 180 -20.53 5.87 -3.82
C SER A 180 -21.16 4.52 -4.17
N LEU A 181 -20.42 3.64 -4.84
CA LEU A 181 -20.90 2.32 -5.23
C LEU A 181 -20.69 1.29 -4.12
N SER A 182 -21.35 0.13 -4.24
CA SER A 182 -21.03 -1.01 -3.38
C SER A 182 -19.61 -1.52 -3.63
N SER A 183 -18.98 -2.13 -2.61
CA SER A 183 -17.60 -2.67 -2.70
C SER A 183 -17.40 -3.59 -3.92
N LYS A 184 -18.41 -4.41 -4.25
CA LYS A 184 -18.39 -5.25 -5.45
C LYS A 184 -18.28 -4.43 -6.74
N LYS A 185 -18.99 -3.31 -6.84
CA LYS A 185 -18.93 -2.44 -8.03
C LYS A 185 -17.66 -1.61 -8.05
N GLN A 186 -17.15 -1.21 -6.89
CA GLN A 186 -15.85 -0.53 -6.78
C GLN A 186 -14.74 -1.47 -7.27
N ALA A 187 -14.66 -2.69 -6.73
CA ALA A 187 -13.69 -3.69 -7.17
C ALA A 187 -13.80 -3.97 -8.68
N ALA A 188 -15.03 -4.18 -9.18
CA ALA A 188 -15.25 -4.42 -10.61
C ALA A 188 -14.76 -3.27 -11.51
N SER A 189 -14.78 -2.04 -11.03
CA SER A 189 -14.33 -0.87 -11.80
C SER A 189 -12.81 -0.79 -11.98
N LEU A 190 -12.03 -1.50 -11.16
CA LEU A 190 -10.57 -1.54 -11.26
C LEU A 190 -10.06 -2.45 -12.39
N PHE A 191 -10.94 -3.26 -12.97
CA PHE A 191 -10.59 -4.27 -13.96
C PHE A 191 -11.40 -4.09 -15.25
N PRO A 192 -10.90 -4.55 -16.41
CA PRO A 192 -11.69 -4.62 -17.61
C PRO A 192 -12.92 -5.51 -17.44
N LYS A 193 -14.00 -5.24 -18.19
CA LYS A 193 -15.28 -5.96 -18.06
C LYS A 193 -15.15 -7.48 -18.25
N ASN A 194 -14.22 -7.92 -19.09
CA ASN A 194 -13.92 -9.34 -19.34
C ASN A 194 -13.11 -9.98 -18.20
N GLN A 195 -12.70 -9.23 -17.17
CA GLN A 195 -11.89 -9.66 -16.03
C GLN A 195 -12.70 -9.71 -14.70
N ALA A 196 -13.96 -10.08 -14.77
CA ALA A 196 -14.85 -10.17 -13.60
C ALA A 196 -14.33 -11.15 -12.52
N ALA A 197 -13.63 -12.20 -12.94
CA ALA A 197 -12.99 -13.15 -12.02
C ALA A 197 -11.89 -12.49 -11.19
N ALA A 198 -11.05 -11.66 -11.81
CA ALA A 198 -10.00 -10.91 -11.12
C ALA A 198 -10.60 -9.90 -10.12
N ALA A 199 -11.67 -9.21 -10.49
CA ALA A 199 -12.40 -8.32 -9.59
C ALA A 199 -12.97 -9.05 -8.37
N GLY A 200 -13.54 -10.23 -8.55
CA GLY A 200 -14.04 -11.08 -7.47
C GLY A 200 -12.92 -11.57 -6.55
N ALA A 201 -11.81 -12.00 -7.12
CA ALA A 201 -10.63 -12.44 -6.38
C ALA A 201 -10.00 -11.29 -5.57
N PHE A 202 -9.92 -10.09 -6.15
CA PHE A 202 -9.44 -8.89 -5.46
C PHE A 202 -10.32 -8.57 -4.24
N LEU A 203 -11.64 -8.50 -4.43
CA LEU A 203 -12.57 -8.21 -3.34
C LEU A 203 -12.50 -9.27 -2.23
N SER A 204 -12.36 -10.55 -2.59
CA SER A 204 -12.17 -11.64 -1.63
C SER A 204 -10.85 -11.47 -0.86
N ALA A 205 -9.76 -11.13 -1.54
CA ALA A 205 -8.44 -10.99 -0.93
C ALA A 205 -8.39 -9.84 0.09
N VAL A 206 -8.90 -8.65 -0.27
CA VAL A 206 -8.94 -7.51 0.66
C VAL A 206 -9.97 -7.72 1.77
N GLY A 207 -10.99 -8.50 1.54
CA GLY A 207 -12.00 -8.87 2.54
C GLY A 207 -11.48 -9.74 3.71
N HIS A 208 -10.25 -10.24 3.64
CA HIS A 208 -9.62 -10.96 4.76
C HIS A 208 -9.13 -10.03 5.89
N TYR A 209 -8.94 -8.74 5.62
CA TYR A 209 -8.58 -7.79 6.67
C TYR A 209 -9.77 -7.52 7.61
N GLN A 210 -9.57 -7.76 8.89
CA GLN A 210 -10.61 -7.53 9.92
C GLN A 210 -10.72 -6.07 10.37
N SER A 211 -9.78 -5.24 9.96
CA SER A 211 -9.60 -3.86 10.44
C SER A 211 -9.78 -2.81 9.35
N TYR A 212 -10.53 -3.14 8.30
CA TYR A 212 -10.77 -2.19 7.20
C TYR A 212 -11.48 -0.93 7.68
N TYR A 213 -10.90 0.22 7.40
CA TYR A 213 -11.44 1.55 7.69
C TYR A 213 -11.68 2.30 6.37
N GLY A 214 -12.92 2.38 5.94
CA GLY A 214 -13.27 3.20 4.80
C GLY A 214 -13.05 4.70 5.07
N PRO A 215 -12.73 5.49 4.04
CA PRO A 215 -12.57 6.93 4.16
C PRO A 215 -13.90 7.64 4.44
N SER A 216 -13.83 8.78 5.14
CA SER A 216 -14.98 9.67 5.25
C SER A 216 -15.28 10.36 3.91
N ALA A 217 -16.50 10.82 3.70
CA ALA A 217 -16.85 11.62 2.52
C ALA A 217 -15.99 12.90 2.41
N ALA A 218 -15.64 13.50 3.55
CA ALA A 218 -14.75 14.67 3.58
C ALA A 218 -13.33 14.33 3.14
N THR A 219 -12.81 13.15 3.52
CA THR A 219 -11.50 12.66 3.08
C THR A 219 -11.48 12.41 1.57
N ILE A 220 -12.50 11.71 1.04
CA ILE A 220 -12.66 11.50 -0.41
C ILE A 220 -12.68 12.83 -1.16
N HIS A 221 -13.46 13.81 -0.67
CA HIS A 221 -13.54 15.14 -1.30
C HIS A 221 -12.19 15.84 -1.32
N SER A 222 -11.44 15.82 -0.21
CA SER A 222 -10.13 16.46 -0.09
C SER A 222 -9.08 15.79 -0.97
N GLN A 223 -9.04 14.45 -1.01
CA GLN A 223 -8.13 13.70 -1.88
C GLN A 223 -8.46 13.89 -3.36
N LYS A 224 -9.76 13.88 -3.72
CA LYS A 224 -10.21 14.24 -5.07
C LYS A 224 -9.69 15.60 -5.51
N HIS A 225 -9.83 16.62 -4.63
CA HIS A 225 -9.33 17.96 -4.92
C HIS A 225 -7.82 17.92 -5.18
N ALA A 226 -7.04 17.28 -4.30
CA ALA A 226 -5.60 17.16 -4.42
C ALA A 226 -5.17 16.51 -5.75
N VAL A 227 -5.83 15.41 -6.16
CA VAL A 227 -5.58 14.71 -7.43
C VAL A 227 -5.86 15.62 -8.62
N LEU A 228 -6.98 16.33 -8.63
CA LEU A 228 -7.34 17.24 -9.73
C LEU A 228 -6.38 18.42 -9.83
N GLN A 229 -5.97 19.01 -8.70
CA GLN A 229 -4.96 20.08 -8.68
C GLN A 229 -3.59 19.59 -9.18
N TRP A 230 -3.19 18.37 -8.79
CA TRP A 230 -1.97 17.74 -9.29
C TRP A 230 -1.99 17.60 -10.81
N MET A 231 -3.00 16.94 -11.36
CA MET A 231 -3.10 16.69 -12.81
C MET A 231 -3.23 17.98 -13.63
N ALA A 232 -3.85 19.01 -13.07
CA ALA A 232 -3.94 20.33 -13.67
C ALA A 232 -2.62 21.14 -13.62
N GLY A 233 -1.58 20.61 -12.95
CA GLY A 233 -0.29 21.30 -12.81
C GLY A 233 -0.30 22.44 -11.79
N HIS A 234 -1.29 22.47 -10.89
CA HIS A 234 -1.39 23.50 -9.86
C HIS A 234 -0.59 23.17 -8.59
N ASP A 235 -0.16 21.90 -8.42
CA ASP A 235 0.79 21.51 -7.39
C ASP A 235 2.22 21.70 -7.90
N ALA A 236 3.03 22.51 -7.20
CA ALA A 236 4.36 22.89 -7.67
C ALA A 236 5.30 21.70 -7.87
N ALA A 237 5.24 20.69 -6.98
CA ALA A 237 6.08 19.50 -7.11
C ALA A 237 5.75 18.68 -8.37
N GLY A 238 4.49 18.66 -8.79
CA GLY A 238 4.06 17.93 -9.99
C GLY A 238 4.67 18.42 -11.28
N ARG A 239 4.98 19.72 -11.36
CA ARG A 239 5.64 20.32 -12.53
C ARG A 239 7.11 19.94 -12.65
N LEU A 240 7.70 19.39 -11.60
CA LEU A 240 9.11 19.06 -11.52
C LEU A 240 9.40 17.58 -11.82
N ALA A 241 8.52 16.86 -12.53
CA ALA A 241 8.75 15.45 -12.92
C ALA A 241 10.10 15.27 -13.65
N GLY A 242 10.53 16.24 -14.43
CA GLY A 242 11.86 16.27 -15.08
C GLY A 242 13.05 16.40 -14.12
N GLU A 243 12.81 16.70 -12.86
CA GLU A 243 13.83 16.80 -11.79
C GLU A 243 14.01 15.51 -11.01
N ILE A 244 13.19 14.48 -11.25
CA ILE A 244 13.36 13.17 -10.62
C ILE A 244 14.69 12.56 -11.14
N ARG A 245 15.57 12.22 -10.22
CA ARG A 245 16.92 11.67 -10.51
C ARG A 245 17.11 10.22 -10.06
N VAL A 246 16.19 9.71 -9.25
CA VAL A 246 16.24 8.31 -8.81
C VAL A 246 15.81 7.38 -9.94
N PRO A 247 16.40 6.17 -10.05
CA PRO A 247 15.94 5.19 -11.02
C PRO A 247 14.42 4.98 -10.91
N THR A 248 13.70 5.14 -12.02
CA THR A 248 12.25 5.15 -12.05
C THR A 248 11.70 4.09 -13.01
N LEU A 249 10.73 3.33 -12.54
CA LEU A 249 9.88 2.42 -13.30
C LEU A 249 8.46 2.97 -13.33
N VAL A 250 7.91 3.14 -14.53
CA VAL A 250 6.49 3.43 -14.75
C VAL A 250 5.83 2.15 -15.24
N ALA A 251 4.71 1.78 -14.63
CA ALA A 251 3.95 0.59 -15.00
C ALA A 251 2.45 0.90 -15.06
N GLY A 252 1.73 0.36 -16.04
CA GLY A 252 0.30 0.58 -16.19
C GLY A 252 -0.39 -0.50 -16.98
N GLY A 253 -1.72 -0.59 -16.87
CA GLY A 253 -2.55 -1.48 -17.68
C GLY A 253 -3.00 -0.82 -18.97
N THR A 254 -3.02 -1.57 -20.10
CA THR A 254 -3.46 -1.02 -21.40
C THR A 254 -4.97 -0.79 -21.46
N ALA A 255 -5.73 -1.39 -20.56
CA ALA A 255 -7.19 -1.23 -20.43
C ALA A 255 -7.59 -0.50 -19.14
N ASP A 256 -6.72 0.37 -18.61
CA ASP A 256 -7.05 1.19 -17.45
C ASP A 256 -8.12 2.23 -17.79
N HIS A 257 -9.26 2.17 -17.08
CA HIS A 257 -10.40 3.06 -17.27
C HIS A 257 -10.40 4.28 -16.34
N PHE A 258 -9.48 4.33 -15.34
CA PHE A 258 -9.33 5.48 -14.44
C PHE A 258 -8.21 6.40 -14.88
N ILE A 259 -7.01 5.86 -14.98
CA ILE A 259 -5.84 6.61 -15.44
C ILE A 259 -5.50 6.09 -16.85
N ALA A 260 -5.86 6.84 -17.87
CA ALA A 260 -5.58 6.44 -19.23
C ALA A 260 -4.09 6.11 -19.40
N THR A 261 -3.77 4.99 -20.08
CA THR A 261 -2.38 4.52 -20.35
C THR A 261 -1.51 5.59 -21.02
N ALA A 262 -2.13 6.57 -21.67
CA ALA A 262 -1.42 7.74 -22.20
C ALA A 262 -0.71 8.54 -21.11
N ASN A 263 -1.22 8.53 -19.88
CA ASN A 263 -0.55 9.17 -18.73
C ASN A 263 0.72 8.42 -18.31
N ASP A 264 0.73 7.08 -18.37
CA ASP A 264 1.94 6.30 -18.09
C ASP A 264 3.03 6.60 -19.11
N ARG A 265 2.68 6.69 -20.41
CA ARG A 265 3.61 7.08 -21.48
C ARG A 265 4.14 8.50 -21.30
N LEU A 266 3.24 9.43 -20.98
CA LEU A 266 3.59 10.82 -20.73
C LEU A 266 4.53 10.95 -19.53
N LEU A 267 4.22 10.23 -18.46
CA LEU A 267 5.04 10.21 -17.23
C LEU A 267 6.42 9.63 -17.50
N ALA A 268 6.51 8.49 -18.19
CA ALA A 268 7.79 7.87 -18.56
C ALA A 268 8.64 8.79 -19.45
N SER A 269 8.02 9.55 -20.34
CA SER A 269 8.74 10.52 -21.18
C SER A 269 9.16 11.79 -20.41
N SER A 270 8.48 12.11 -19.29
CA SER A 270 8.75 13.29 -18.49
C SER A 270 9.86 13.08 -17.46
N VAL A 271 10.10 11.84 -17.03
CA VAL A 271 11.12 11.48 -16.03
C VAL A 271 12.38 10.97 -16.74
N PRO A 272 13.54 11.62 -16.55
CA PRO A 272 14.77 11.22 -17.21
C PRO A 272 15.18 9.77 -16.87
N GLY A 273 15.39 8.95 -17.91
CA GLY A 273 15.81 7.55 -17.74
C GLY A 273 14.75 6.59 -17.21
N ALA A 274 13.49 7.01 -17.10
CA ALA A 274 12.41 6.14 -16.66
C ALA A 274 12.20 4.97 -17.64
N LYS A 275 11.97 3.78 -17.07
CA LYS A 275 11.55 2.59 -17.82
C LYS A 275 10.03 2.52 -17.83
N LEU A 276 9.43 2.11 -18.94
CA LEU A 276 7.98 1.90 -19.07
C LEU A 276 7.69 0.42 -19.34
N ILE A 277 6.77 -0.14 -18.54
CA ILE A 277 6.24 -1.49 -18.77
C ILE A 277 4.71 -1.40 -18.76
N LEU A 278 4.10 -1.92 -19.82
CA LEU A 278 2.65 -2.00 -19.93
C LEU A 278 2.19 -3.46 -19.84
N PHE A 279 1.04 -3.63 -19.21
CA PHE A 279 0.38 -4.92 -19.03
C PHE A 279 -0.84 -4.96 -19.92
N ASP A 280 -0.81 -5.86 -20.92
CA ASP A 280 -1.87 -5.95 -21.92
C ASP A 280 -3.17 -6.45 -21.28
N ASP A 281 -4.30 -5.90 -21.77
CA ASP A 281 -5.66 -6.20 -21.28
C ASP A 281 -5.83 -6.08 -19.76
N ALA A 282 -4.97 -5.31 -19.11
CA ALA A 282 -5.01 -5.10 -17.66
C ALA A 282 -5.57 -3.71 -17.32
N GLY A 283 -6.35 -3.66 -16.22
CA GLY A 283 -7.02 -2.45 -15.75
C GLY A 283 -6.19 -1.63 -14.75
N HIS A 284 -6.88 -0.82 -13.94
CA HIS A 284 -6.25 0.05 -12.93
C HIS A 284 -5.51 -0.72 -11.84
N ALA A 285 -6.01 -1.92 -11.47
CA ALA A 285 -5.34 -2.85 -10.57
C ALA A 285 -4.56 -3.93 -11.34
N PHE A 286 -3.87 -3.58 -12.42
CA PHE A 286 -3.03 -4.48 -13.25
C PHE A 286 -2.03 -5.27 -12.39
N TRP A 287 -1.51 -4.65 -11.34
CA TRP A 287 -0.54 -5.20 -10.41
C TRP A 287 -1.11 -6.36 -9.58
N PHE A 288 -2.44 -6.46 -9.45
CA PHE A 288 -3.13 -7.62 -8.88
C PHE A 288 -3.53 -8.61 -9.98
N GLN A 289 -4.03 -8.12 -11.10
CA GLN A 289 -4.44 -8.94 -12.24
C GLN A 289 -3.29 -9.82 -12.75
N ASP A 290 -2.09 -9.25 -12.86
CA ASP A 290 -0.85 -9.92 -13.28
C ASP A 290 0.19 -9.94 -12.15
N ALA A 291 -0.23 -10.22 -10.91
CA ALA A 291 0.59 -10.06 -9.71
C ALA A 291 1.96 -10.75 -9.82
N ALA A 292 2.00 -12.01 -10.26
CA ALA A 292 3.25 -12.75 -10.38
C ALA A 292 4.24 -12.10 -11.36
N LYS A 293 3.75 -11.52 -12.47
CA LYS A 293 4.58 -10.79 -13.43
C LYS A 293 5.05 -9.46 -12.84
N PHE A 294 4.14 -8.71 -12.21
CA PHE A 294 4.47 -7.41 -11.65
C PHE A 294 5.44 -7.52 -10.47
N ILE A 295 5.27 -8.50 -9.56
CA ILE A 295 6.22 -8.77 -8.47
C ILE A 295 7.61 -9.04 -9.04
N ARG A 296 7.75 -9.92 -10.05
CA ARG A 296 9.07 -10.17 -10.69
C ARG A 296 9.68 -8.90 -11.30
N VAL A 297 8.85 -8.04 -11.90
CA VAL A 297 9.30 -6.74 -12.44
C VAL A 297 9.81 -5.84 -11.32
N VAL A 298 9.07 -5.73 -10.20
CA VAL A 298 9.46 -4.97 -9.02
C VAL A 298 10.77 -5.51 -8.46
N GLU A 299 10.86 -6.80 -8.16
CA GLU A 299 12.06 -7.45 -7.61
C GLU A 299 13.29 -7.24 -8.50
N THR A 300 13.15 -7.43 -9.82
CA THR A 300 14.25 -7.19 -10.78
C THR A 300 14.68 -5.72 -10.80
N PHE A 301 13.75 -4.81 -10.57
CA PHE A 301 14.04 -3.38 -10.62
C PHE A 301 14.67 -2.85 -9.34
N ILE A 302 14.25 -3.35 -8.18
CA ILE A 302 14.78 -2.88 -6.89
C ILE A 302 15.98 -3.67 -6.39
N GLY A 303 16.18 -4.91 -6.90
CA GLY A 303 17.39 -5.72 -6.87
C GLY A 303 17.87 -6.32 -5.72
#